data_6bc10027abe47316ff61d6cb48e8073d
#
_entry.id   6bc10027abe47316ff61d6cb48e8073d
#
_cell.length_a   1.000
_cell.length_b   1.000
_cell.length_c   1.000
_cell.angle_alpha   90.00
_cell.angle_beta   90.00
_cell.angle_gamma   90.00
#
_symmetry.space_group_name_H-M   'P 1'
#
loop_
_entity.id
_entity.type
_entity.pdbx_description
1 polymer ?
#
loop_
_entity_poly.entity_id
_entity_poly.type
_entity_poly.pdbx_seq_one_letter_code
_entity_poly.pdbx_strand_id
1 'polypeptide(L)'
;MVLMANNLEVDVRAGTVADVPVLLEFFRSMAAFEQLTLSATEESVRAALFGEHPAARTLLAYVDGKPIAYAIYFFTFSTMVGKRGLWLEDLFIDAAFRGKGIGKALMTYLAGIAVQNDCARFEWIVLDWNTSAIRFYTRLGATLLTDWRICRLDEVQLARLLQSEGEGSVRPPEGGSHSSG
;
A
#
# COMPACT_ATOMS: atom_id res chain seq x y z
N MET A 1 2.69 -9.85 -16.11
CA MET A 1 4.17 -9.94 -16.20
C MET A 1 4.65 -11.06 -15.31
N VAL A 2 5.56 -11.90 -15.79
CA VAL A 2 6.08 -13.04 -15.02
C VAL A 2 7.37 -12.62 -14.29
N LEU A 3 7.41 -12.86 -12.98
CA LEU A 3 8.60 -12.73 -12.13
C LEU A 3 9.11 -14.12 -11.77
N MET A 4 10.42 -14.24 -11.61
CA MET A 4 11.03 -15.46 -11.08
C MET A 4 11.32 -15.30 -9.60
N ALA A 5 10.68 -16.10 -8.76
CA ALA A 5 10.93 -16.15 -7.32
C ALA A 5 11.57 -17.51 -6.99
N ASN A 6 12.89 -17.55 -6.86
CA ASN A 6 13.70 -18.77 -6.88
C ASN A 6 13.39 -19.56 -8.18
N ASN A 7 12.80 -20.75 -8.08
CA ASN A 7 12.41 -21.56 -9.24
C ASN A 7 10.89 -21.52 -9.51
N LEU A 8 10.18 -20.54 -8.97
CA LEU A 8 8.74 -20.40 -9.08
C LEU A 8 8.40 -19.25 -10.03
N GLU A 9 7.59 -19.52 -11.03
CA GLU A 9 7.00 -18.49 -11.87
C GLU A 9 5.84 -17.82 -11.13
N VAL A 10 5.88 -16.49 -11.05
CA VAL A 10 4.88 -15.67 -10.38
C VAL A 10 4.36 -14.67 -11.39
N ASP A 11 3.10 -14.81 -11.81
CA ASP A 11 2.46 -13.82 -12.67
C ASP A 11 1.97 -12.64 -11.82
N VAL A 12 2.45 -11.43 -12.15
CA VAL A 12 2.07 -10.20 -11.45
C VAL A 12 1.32 -9.28 -12.41
N ARG A 13 0.14 -8.85 -11.99
CA ARG A 13 -0.69 -7.92 -12.75
C ARG A 13 -1.30 -6.83 -11.87
N ALA A 14 -1.69 -5.73 -12.50
CA ALA A 14 -2.50 -4.71 -11.84
C ALA A 14 -3.85 -5.32 -11.42
N GLY A 15 -4.31 -4.95 -10.23
CA GLY A 15 -5.65 -5.30 -9.78
C GLY A 15 -6.71 -4.56 -10.59
N THR A 16 -7.87 -5.16 -10.68
CA THR A 16 -9.06 -4.62 -11.35
C THR A 16 -10.24 -4.63 -10.38
N VAL A 17 -11.31 -3.97 -10.76
CA VAL A 17 -12.55 -3.97 -9.95
C VAL A 17 -13.12 -5.38 -9.72
N ALA A 18 -12.84 -6.32 -10.62
CA ALA A 18 -13.24 -7.72 -10.47
C ALA A 18 -12.46 -8.46 -9.38
N ASP A 19 -11.32 -7.94 -8.96
CA ASP A 19 -10.46 -8.55 -7.95
C ASP A 19 -10.84 -8.12 -6.51
N VAL A 20 -11.81 -7.24 -6.31
CA VAL A 20 -12.23 -6.75 -4.99
C VAL A 20 -12.55 -7.89 -4.01
N PRO A 21 -13.29 -8.96 -4.37
CA PRO A 21 -13.52 -10.07 -3.46
C PRO A 21 -12.22 -10.75 -2.98
N VAL A 22 -11.27 -10.97 -3.90
CA VAL A 22 -9.97 -11.58 -3.61
C VAL A 22 -9.12 -10.66 -2.70
N LEU A 23 -9.12 -9.36 -2.96
CA LEU A 23 -8.43 -8.39 -2.12
C LEU A 23 -8.98 -8.40 -0.70
N LEU A 24 -10.31 -8.46 -0.52
CA LEU A 24 -10.93 -8.54 0.81
C LEU A 24 -10.58 -9.83 1.56
N GLU A 25 -10.44 -10.96 0.88
CA GLU A 25 -9.96 -12.20 1.51
C GLU A 25 -8.53 -12.02 2.04
N PHE A 26 -7.65 -11.39 1.25
CA PHE A 26 -6.31 -11.06 1.68
C PHE A 26 -6.29 -10.04 2.84
N PHE A 27 -7.13 -9.01 2.80
CA PHE A 27 -7.24 -8.02 3.88
C PHE A 27 -7.67 -8.68 5.20
N ARG A 28 -8.65 -9.61 5.16
CA ARG A 28 -9.04 -10.40 6.34
C ARG A 28 -7.87 -11.21 6.88
N SER A 29 -7.11 -11.85 5.98
CA SER A 29 -5.95 -12.67 6.36
C SER A 29 -4.83 -11.82 6.97
N MET A 30 -4.59 -10.62 6.44
CA MET A 30 -3.62 -9.69 6.98
C MET A 30 -4.07 -9.13 8.32
N ALA A 31 -5.32 -8.68 8.43
CA ALA A 31 -5.89 -8.17 9.69
C ALA A 31 -5.82 -9.22 10.80
N ALA A 32 -6.11 -10.48 10.49
CA ALA A 32 -5.96 -11.58 11.43
C ALA A 32 -4.50 -11.79 11.86
N PHE A 33 -3.55 -11.69 10.94
CA PHE A 33 -2.12 -11.80 11.25
C PHE A 33 -1.62 -10.64 12.13
N GLU A 34 -2.08 -9.43 11.86
CA GLU A 34 -1.70 -8.22 12.61
C GLU A 34 -2.57 -7.98 13.85
N GLN A 35 -3.56 -8.83 14.11
CA GLN A 35 -4.51 -8.72 15.23
C GLN A 35 -5.29 -7.39 15.21
N LEU A 36 -5.64 -6.93 14.02
CA LEU A 36 -6.42 -5.72 13.77
C LEU A 36 -7.85 -6.05 13.36
N THR A 37 -8.76 -5.09 13.57
CA THR A 37 -10.14 -5.20 13.09
C THR A 37 -10.24 -4.65 11.68
N LEU A 38 -10.74 -5.44 10.75
CA LEU A 38 -11.03 -5.01 9.39
C LEU A 38 -12.45 -4.41 9.33
N SER A 39 -12.55 -3.14 8.96
CA SER A 39 -13.82 -2.45 8.70
C SER A 39 -14.13 -2.26 7.22
N ALA A 40 -13.16 -2.56 6.33
CA ALA A 40 -13.33 -2.39 4.89
C ALA A 40 -14.42 -3.32 4.34
N THR A 41 -15.26 -2.76 3.45
CA THR A 41 -16.33 -3.46 2.74
C THR A 41 -16.01 -3.51 1.24
N GLU A 42 -16.72 -4.35 0.47
CA GLU A 42 -16.58 -4.37 -0.99
C GLU A 42 -16.84 -2.99 -1.61
N GLU A 43 -17.85 -2.28 -1.11
CA GLU A 43 -18.22 -0.96 -1.59
C GLU A 43 -17.10 0.05 -1.33
N SER A 44 -16.56 0.11 -0.10
CA SER A 44 -15.48 1.02 0.25
C SER A 44 -14.18 0.74 -0.51
N VAL A 45 -13.81 -0.54 -0.67
CA VAL A 45 -12.63 -0.95 -1.45
C VAL A 45 -12.80 -0.61 -2.93
N ARG A 46 -13.99 -0.88 -3.50
CA ARG A 46 -14.32 -0.55 -4.88
C ARG A 46 -14.21 0.95 -5.13
N ALA A 47 -14.81 1.77 -4.28
CA ALA A 47 -14.78 3.22 -4.41
C ALA A 47 -13.35 3.77 -4.26
N ALA A 48 -12.60 3.32 -3.24
CA ALA A 48 -11.28 3.86 -2.92
C ALA A 48 -10.17 3.42 -3.89
N LEU A 49 -10.23 2.19 -4.42
CA LEU A 49 -9.15 1.66 -5.28
C LEU A 49 -9.49 1.64 -6.77
N PHE A 50 -10.78 1.67 -7.14
CA PHE A 50 -11.22 1.50 -8.53
C PHE A 50 -12.29 2.52 -8.95
N GLY A 51 -12.54 3.55 -8.13
CA GLY A 51 -13.42 4.68 -8.46
C GLY A 51 -12.76 5.64 -9.46
N GLU A 52 -13.41 6.77 -9.69
CA GLU A 52 -12.94 7.81 -10.63
C GLU A 52 -11.57 8.38 -10.24
N HIS A 53 -11.31 8.54 -8.94
CA HIS A 53 -10.04 9.03 -8.38
C HIS A 53 -9.44 8.01 -7.40
N PRO A 54 -8.77 6.95 -7.90
CA PRO A 54 -8.22 5.92 -7.02
C PRO A 54 -7.18 6.46 -6.03
N ALA A 55 -7.34 6.15 -4.76
CA ALA A 55 -6.40 6.55 -3.71
C ALA A 55 -5.05 5.83 -3.81
N ALA A 56 -5.04 4.61 -4.34
CA ALA A 56 -3.85 3.78 -4.47
C ALA A 56 -3.96 2.82 -5.67
N ARG A 57 -2.84 2.20 -6.01
CA ARG A 57 -2.74 1.17 -7.04
C ARG A 57 -2.55 -0.19 -6.40
N THR A 58 -3.09 -1.21 -7.03
CA THR A 58 -3.01 -2.59 -6.54
C THR A 58 -2.24 -3.46 -7.52
N LEU A 59 -1.47 -4.39 -6.96
CA LEU A 59 -0.86 -5.51 -7.68
C LEU A 59 -1.36 -6.80 -7.06
N LEU A 60 -1.61 -7.78 -7.90
CA LEU A 60 -1.91 -9.15 -7.51
C LEU A 60 -0.87 -10.09 -8.11
N ALA A 61 -0.43 -11.05 -7.32
CA ALA A 61 0.51 -12.08 -7.75
C ALA A 61 -0.18 -13.45 -7.76
N TYR A 62 0.08 -14.22 -8.81
CA TYR A 62 -0.54 -15.51 -9.05
C TYR A 62 0.53 -16.57 -9.27
N VAL A 63 0.24 -17.78 -8.80
CA VAL A 63 0.96 -19.01 -9.13
C VAL A 63 -0.08 -20.03 -9.59
N ASP A 64 0.12 -20.62 -10.77
CA ASP A 64 -0.80 -21.58 -11.39
C ASP A 64 -2.26 -21.06 -11.42
N GLY A 65 -2.43 -19.78 -11.71
CA GLY A 65 -3.75 -19.12 -11.76
C GLY A 65 -4.39 -18.81 -10.40
N LYS A 66 -3.77 -19.23 -9.30
CA LYS A 66 -4.26 -18.95 -7.95
C LYS A 66 -3.64 -17.63 -7.42
N PRO A 67 -4.43 -16.67 -6.91
CA PRO A 67 -3.90 -15.48 -6.26
C PRO A 67 -3.21 -15.88 -4.94
N ILE A 68 -1.97 -15.41 -4.76
CA ILE A 68 -1.13 -15.80 -3.63
C ILE A 68 -0.56 -14.61 -2.85
N ALA A 69 -0.63 -13.42 -3.42
CA ALA A 69 -0.13 -12.20 -2.77
C ALA A 69 -0.79 -10.95 -3.38
N TYR A 70 -0.75 -9.86 -2.62
CA TYR A 70 -1.06 -8.53 -3.15
C TYR A 70 -0.08 -7.49 -2.62
N ALA A 71 -0.01 -6.36 -3.33
CA ALA A 71 0.61 -5.13 -2.85
C ALA A 71 -0.30 -3.94 -3.17
N ILE A 72 -0.35 -2.97 -2.25
CA ILE A 72 -1.01 -1.68 -2.46
C ILE A 72 0.03 -0.59 -2.32
N TYR A 73 0.07 0.34 -3.27
CA TYR A 73 1.04 1.42 -3.28
C TYR A 73 0.48 2.70 -3.89
N PHE A 74 1.05 3.83 -3.52
CA PHE A 74 0.74 5.13 -4.10
C PHE A 74 1.98 6.02 -4.15
N PHE A 75 1.89 7.16 -4.83
CA PHE A 75 2.99 8.11 -4.92
C PHE A 75 2.84 9.22 -3.90
N THR A 76 3.93 9.53 -3.20
CA THR A 76 4.09 10.66 -2.30
C THR A 76 4.93 11.75 -2.97
N PHE A 77 5.09 12.89 -2.31
CA PHE A 77 5.98 13.96 -2.72
C PHE A 77 6.93 14.34 -1.58
N SER A 78 8.19 14.57 -1.90
CA SER A 78 9.19 15.05 -0.96
C SER A 78 9.53 16.51 -1.24
N THR A 79 9.17 17.41 -0.33
CA THR A 79 9.53 18.83 -0.42
C THR A 79 11.03 19.05 -0.35
N MET A 80 11.76 18.25 0.43
CA MET A 80 13.21 18.40 0.60
C MET A 80 13.99 18.03 -0.67
N VAL A 81 13.45 17.15 -1.51
CA VAL A 81 14.12 16.65 -2.72
C VAL A 81 13.45 17.17 -4.00
N GLY A 82 12.22 17.64 -3.92
CA GLY A 82 11.42 18.07 -5.08
C GLY A 82 11.01 16.91 -6.00
N LYS A 83 10.99 15.68 -5.51
CA LYS A 83 10.69 14.47 -6.28
C LYS A 83 9.58 13.64 -5.65
N ARG A 84 9.02 12.72 -6.44
CA ARG A 84 8.10 11.71 -5.96
C ARG A 84 8.80 10.74 -5.01
N GLY A 85 8.03 10.14 -4.12
CA GLY A 85 8.33 8.90 -3.41
C GLY A 85 7.31 7.84 -3.83
N LEU A 86 7.67 6.58 -3.69
CA LEU A 86 6.72 5.48 -3.72
C LEU A 86 6.45 5.06 -2.27
N TRP A 87 5.18 4.98 -1.90
CA TRP A 87 4.74 4.47 -0.61
C TRP A 87 4.08 3.11 -0.81
N LEU A 88 4.56 2.11 -0.12
CA LEU A 88 3.91 0.81 -0.06
C LEU A 88 3.02 0.79 1.19
N GLU A 89 1.71 0.72 0.97
CA GLU A 89 0.75 0.61 2.06
C GLU A 89 0.76 -0.80 2.63
N ASP A 90 0.61 -1.80 1.75
CA ASP A 90 0.56 -3.20 2.15
C ASP A 90 1.37 -4.09 1.21
N LEU A 91 1.99 -5.12 1.78
CA LEU A 91 2.52 -6.28 1.09
C LEU A 91 2.15 -7.55 1.88
N PHE A 92 1.26 -8.33 1.35
CA PHE A 92 0.85 -9.60 1.94
C PHE A 92 1.13 -10.77 1.02
N ILE A 93 1.63 -11.85 1.59
CA ILE A 93 1.87 -13.11 0.90
C ILE A 93 1.19 -14.21 1.72
N ASP A 94 0.37 -15.03 1.05
CA ASP A 94 -0.24 -16.21 1.65
C ASP A 94 0.82 -17.06 2.37
N ALA A 95 0.51 -17.50 3.58
CA ALA A 95 1.45 -18.21 4.44
C ALA A 95 2.08 -19.45 3.76
N ALA A 96 1.32 -20.16 2.93
CA ALA A 96 1.79 -21.33 2.19
C ALA A 96 2.86 -21.00 1.13
N PHE A 97 2.98 -19.72 0.75
CA PHE A 97 3.91 -19.23 -0.27
C PHE A 97 5.05 -18.38 0.30
N ARG A 98 5.10 -18.19 1.61
CA ARG A 98 6.21 -17.47 2.26
C ARG A 98 7.52 -18.26 2.18
N GLY A 99 8.65 -17.56 2.27
CA GLY A 99 9.98 -18.19 2.21
C GLY A 99 10.45 -18.61 0.80
N LYS A 100 9.59 -18.46 -0.23
CA LYS A 100 9.88 -18.87 -1.61
C LYS A 100 10.45 -17.77 -2.50
N GLY A 101 10.87 -16.62 -1.93
CA GLY A 101 11.46 -15.51 -2.68
C GLY A 101 10.45 -14.50 -3.25
N ILE A 102 9.14 -14.75 -3.14
CA ILE A 102 8.07 -13.93 -3.72
C ILE A 102 8.11 -12.49 -3.20
N GLY A 103 8.31 -12.32 -1.89
CA GLY A 103 8.42 -10.98 -1.30
C GLY A 103 9.57 -10.16 -1.90
N LYS A 104 10.74 -10.78 -2.10
CA LYS A 104 11.86 -10.11 -2.76
C LYS A 104 11.52 -9.75 -4.21
N ALA A 105 10.90 -10.65 -4.95
CA ALA A 105 10.51 -10.40 -6.33
C ALA A 105 9.51 -9.22 -6.43
N LEU A 106 8.49 -9.17 -5.58
CA LEU A 106 7.52 -8.07 -5.54
C LEU A 106 8.17 -6.74 -5.12
N MET A 107 9.02 -6.73 -4.09
CA MET A 107 9.76 -5.53 -3.67
C MET A 107 10.69 -5.02 -4.78
N THR A 108 11.37 -5.91 -5.49
CA THR A 108 12.21 -5.55 -6.64
C THR A 108 11.36 -4.96 -7.77
N TYR A 109 10.19 -5.51 -8.03
CA TYR A 109 9.26 -4.97 -9.02
C TYR A 109 8.77 -3.57 -8.66
N LEU A 110 8.35 -3.36 -7.41
CA LEU A 110 7.94 -2.05 -6.90
C LEU A 110 9.09 -1.03 -6.94
N ALA A 111 10.32 -1.45 -6.62
CA ALA A 111 11.50 -0.61 -6.79
C ALA A 111 11.72 -0.22 -8.26
N GLY A 112 11.47 -1.13 -9.21
CA GLY A 112 11.46 -0.83 -10.64
C GLY A 112 10.41 0.24 -11.01
N ILE A 113 9.20 0.15 -10.46
CA ILE A 113 8.16 1.19 -10.62
C ILE A 113 8.65 2.53 -10.06
N ALA A 114 9.28 2.53 -8.88
CA ALA A 114 9.80 3.74 -8.28
C ALA A 114 10.87 4.41 -9.16
N VAL A 115 11.81 3.65 -9.69
CA VAL A 115 12.87 4.14 -10.59
C VAL A 115 12.28 4.70 -11.90
N GLN A 116 11.34 3.97 -12.52
CA GLN A 116 10.69 4.41 -13.77
C GLN A 116 9.88 5.70 -13.61
N ASN A 117 9.42 6.02 -12.39
CA ASN A 117 8.68 7.23 -12.08
C ASN A 117 9.54 8.32 -11.43
N ASP A 118 10.88 8.21 -11.52
CA ASP A 118 11.85 9.17 -10.93
C ASP A 118 11.63 9.40 -9.43
N CYS A 119 11.23 8.37 -8.68
CA CYS A 119 11.06 8.48 -7.24
C CYS A 119 12.42 8.58 -6.54
N ALA A 120 12.55 9.53 -5.61
CA ALA A 120 13.75 9.68 -4.80
C ALA A 120 13.85 8.66 -3.67
N ARG A 121 12.74 8.01 -3.31
CA ARG A 121 12.65 7.07 -2.20
C ARG A 121 11.50 6.08 -2.39
N PHE A 122 11.63 4.95 -1.73
CA PHE A 122 10.62 3.91 -1.62
C PHE A 122 10.46 3.59 -0.12
N GLU A 123 9.29 3.84 0.45
CA GLU A 123 9.03 3.84 1.88
C GLU A 123 7.82 2.99 2.22
N TRP A 124 7.81 2.45 3.42
CA TRP A 124 6.71 1.71 4.06
C TRP A 124 6.85 1.73 5.57
N ILE A 125 5.82 1.29 6.28
CA ILE A 125 5.88 1.06 7.71
C ILE A 125 5.87 -0.43 8.02
N VAL A 126 6.39 -0.79 9.17
CA VAL A 126 6.39 -2.15 9.70
C VAL A 126 6.12 -2.12 11.19
N LEU A 127 5.30 -3.03 11.68
CA LEU A 127 5.00 -3.13 13.12
C LEU A 127 6.25 -3.59 13.89
N ASP A 128 6.55 -2.95 15.01
CA ASP A 128 7.77 -3.18 15.81
C ASP A 128 7.96 -4.65 16.23
N TRP A 129 6.87 -5.34 16.50
CA TRP A 129 6.91 -6.74 16.87
C TRP A 129 7.15 -7.69 15.68
N ASN A 130 6.97 -7.22 14.43
CA ASN A 130 7.14 -8.06 13.23
C ASN A 130 8.61 -8.19 12.86
N THR A 131 9.37 -8.83 13.75
CA THR A 131 10.82 -9.02 13.60
C THR A 131 11.19 -9.80 12.32
N SER A 132 10.28 -10.63 11.83
CA SER A 132 10.46 -11.37 10.56
C SER A 132 10.50 -10.44 9.36
N ALA A 133 9.52 -9.52 9.28
CA ALA A 133 9.47 -8.52 8.22
C ALA A 133 10.62 -7.51 8.35
N ILE A 134 10.93 -7.06 9.57
CA ILE A 134 12.08 -6.16 9.81
C ILE A 134 13.36 -6.79 9.28
N ARG A 135 13.66 -8.05 9.63
CA ARG A 135 14.84 -8.77 9.12
C ARG A 135 14.82 -8.93 7.60
N PHE A 136 13.65 -9.16 7.02
CA PHE A 136 13.49 -9.26 5.57
C PHE A 136 13.84 -7.94 4.90
N TYR A 137 13.27 -6.82 5.33
CA TYR A 137 13.52 -5.50 4.75
C TYR A 137 14.98 -5.04 4.94
N THR A 138 15.56 -5.27 6.13
CA THR A 138 16.97 -4.94 6.38
C THR A 138 17.91 -5.71 5.44
N ARG A 139 17.61 -6.99 5.15
CA ARG A 139 18.38 -7.77 4.15
C ARG A 139 18.22 -7.27 2.71
N LEU A 140 17.15 -6.55 2.41
CA LEU A 140 17.00 -5.85 1.12
C LEU A 140 17.78 -4.54 1.06
N GLY A 141 18.37 -4.10 2.17
CA GLY A 141 19.11 -2.84 2.28
C GLY A 141 18.27 -1.66 2.80
N ALA A 142 17.05 -1.90 3.29
CA ALA A 142 16.25 -0.84 3.87
C ALA A 142 16.83 -0.36 5.20
N THR A 143 16.77 0.95 5.41
CA THR A 143 17.13 1.61 6.68
C THR A 143 15.87 1.83 7.52
N LEU A 144 15.91 1.44 8.79
CA LEU A 144 14.85 1.76 9.75
C LEU A 144 15.03 3.20 10.26
N LEU A 145 14.01 4.04 10.06
CA LEU A 145 14.02 5.43 10.48
C LEU A 145 13.44 5.53 11.90
N THR A 146 14.26 5.29 12.93
CA THR A 146 13.83 5.23 14.33
C THR A 146 13.46 6.58 14.93
N ASP A 147 13.94 7.67 14.32
CA ASP A 147 13.70 9.05 14.81
C ASP A 147 12.36 9.62 14.31
N TRP A 148 11.69 8.94 13.38
CA TRP A 148 10.40 9.34 12.86
C TRP A 148 9.26 8.66 13.61
N ARG A 149 8.16 9.39 13.76
CA ARG A 149 6.94 8.87 14.36
C ARG A 149 5.77 9.13 13.44
N ILE A 150 4.89 8.15 13.32
CA ILE A 150 3.63 8.30 12.62
C ILE A 150 2.64 8.96 13.56
N CYS A 151 2.04 10.08 13.13
CA CYS A 151 0.92 10.71 13.79
C CYS A 151 -0.35 10.41 12.98
N ARG A 152 -1.43 10.08 13.65
CA ARG A 152 -2.71 9.73 13.04
C ARG A 152 -3.85 10.43 13.76
N LEU A 153 -4.78 10.95 13.00
CA LEU A 153 -6.12 11.27 13.45
C LEU A 153 -7.08 10.26 12.80
N ASP A 154 -7.82 9.54 13.61
CA ASP A 154 -8.89 8.67 13.11
C ASP A 154 -10.13 9.49 12.71
N GLU A 155 -11.13 8.82 12.13
CA GLU A 155 -12.35 9.47 11.64
C GLU A 155 -13.07 10.30 12.73
N VAL A 156 -13.13 9.78 13.97
CA VAL A 156 -13.73 10.46 15.10
C VAL A 156 -12.93 11.70 15.51
N GLN A 157 -11.61 11.58 15.50
CA GLN A 157 -10.70 12.69 15.84
C GLN A 157 -10.71 13.77 14.75
N LEU A 158 -10.82 13.39 13.48
CA LEU A 158 -11.00 14.35 12.37
C LEU A 158 -12.30 15.15 12.52
N ALA A 159 -13.42 14.47 12.82
CA ALA A 159 -14.68 15.14 13.05
C ALA A 159 -14.65 16.10 14.25
N ARG A 160 -13.99 15.69 15.35
CA ARG A 160 -13.80 16.54 16.54
C ARG A 160 -12.94 17.78 16.24
N LEU A 161 -11.86 17.61 15.46
CA LEU A 161 -11.00 18.73 15.08
C LEU A 161 -11.78 19.79 14.28
N LEU A 162 -12.59 19.36 13.34
CA LEU A 162 -13.48 20.26 12.56
C LEU A 162 -14.49 20.98 13.45
N GLN A 163 -15.05 20.30 14.46
CA GLN A 163 -16.04 20.90 15.37
C GLN A 163 -15.41 21.91 16.33
N SER A 164 -14.17 21.67 16.79
CA SER A 164 -13.45 22.60 17.66
C SER A 164 -13.07 23.92 16.98
N GLU A 165 -13.02 23.95 15.65
CA GLU A 165 -12.79 25.14 14.81
C GLU A 165 -14.08 25.82 14.36
N GLY A 166 -15.25 25.20 14.63
CA GLY A 166 -16.56 25.62 14.11
C GLY A 166 -17.12 26.94 14.68
N GLU A 167 -16.40 27.64 15.57
CA GLU A 167 -16.65 29.06 15.90
C GLU A 167 -15.89 30.01 14.96
N GLY A 168 -14.99 29.49 14.08
CA GLY A 168 -14.26 30.26 13.07
C GLY A 168 -14.25 29.50 11.74
N SER A 169 -15.19 29.79 10.87
CA SER A 169 -15.39 29.17 9.53
C SER A 169 -14.09 29.04 8.70
N VAL A 170 -13.54 27.83 8.63
CA VAL A 170 -12.59 27.46 7.57
C VAL A 170 -13.23 26.31 6.77
N ARG A 171 -13.81 26.60 5.61
CA ARG A 171 -14.13 25.57 4.61
C ARG A 171 -12.81 25.17 3.92
N PRO A 172 -12.55 23.86 3.73
CA PRO A 172 -11.47 23.44 2.84
C PRO A 172 -11.73 23.97 1.43
N PRO A 173 -10.69 24.33 0.66
CA PRO A 173 -10.87 24.79 -0.71
C PRO A 173 -11.54 23.68 -1.53
N GLU A 174 -12.62 24.04 -2.22
CA GLU A 174 -13.27 23.15 -3.19
C GLU A 174 -12.24 22.73 -4.23
N GLY A 175 -12.13 21.41 -4.46
CA GLY A 175 -11.19 20.85 -5.42
C GLY A 175 -11.42 21.48 -6.80
N GLY A 176 -10.44 22.26 -7.25
CA GLY A 176 -10.49 22.90 -8.56
C GLY A 176 -10.61 21.84 -9.66
N SER A 177 -11.72 21.88 -10.39
CA SER A 177 -11.89 21.16 -11.64
C SER A 177 -10.82 21.69 -12.62
N HIS A 178 -9.76 20.94 -12.83
CA HIS A 178 -8.88 21.18 -13.96
C HIS A 178 -9.62 20.79 -15.24
N SER A 179 -10.32 21.75 -15.83
CA SER A 179 -10.74 21.66 -17.21
C SER A 179 -9.50 21.71 -18.08
N SER A 180 -9.26 20.59 -18.77
CA SER A 180 -8.25 20.47 -19.82
C SER A 180 -8.60 21.44 -20.96
N GLY A 181 -7.70 22.36 -21.29
CA GLY A 181 -7.59 23.06 -22.55
C GLY A 181 -6.37 22.53 -23.29
#